data_d0b169582550bf762bac6db527c7fa52
#
_entry.id   d0b169582550bf762bac6db527c7fa52
#
_cell.length_a   1.000
_cell.length_b   1.000
_cell.length_c   1.000
_cell.angle_alpha   90.00
_cell.angle_beta   90.00
_cell.angle_gamma   90.00
#
_symmetry.space_group_name_H-M   'P 1'
#
loop_
_entity.id
_entity.type
_entity.pdbx_description
1 polymer ?
#
loop_
_entity_poly.entity_id
_entity_poly.type
_entity_poly.pdbx_seq_one_letter_code
_entity_poly.pdbx_strand_id
1 'polypeptide(L)'
;MTTIQERSPMPQEREPNPAMTAADRPIGYGRVQRKEDPRFVRGKGRYLDDVVLPGMLHGAILRSPLAHARVVSIDTTEALAHPKVRAVITGKDLEGLNLAWAPTLSADVQAVLATDKVRFQGQEVAFVVADDHYSARDALELIDVEYDVLPAVVDARRALDPDMPVIRDDKEGKTDNHIFDWEAGDRDATDAVFAAADVVVTQDVLYPRVHPAPMETCGQIADMDKVTGKLTLYCTTQAPHAHRTVYALVAGLPEHLIRVVSPDIGGGFGNKVGLYPGYVLTVVGSIVTGKPVKWMEDRSENLMSTSFARDYHMHGEIAATSDGRIPPRWRRAAPSPTWTPSPASSRSGRTRRRHTPTAPCTPWSPACPSTRSGSSARTSAAASATRWACTRATC
;
A
#
# COMPACT_ATOMS: atom_id res chain seq x y z
N MET A 1 -13.68 13.05 -43.19
CA MET A 1 -12.33 12.55 -43.59
C MET A 1 -11.31 13.38 -42.82
N THR A 2 -10.82 12.87 -41.69
CA THR A 2 -9.88 13.58 -40.86
C THR A 2 -8.47 13.16 -41.31
N THR A 3 -7.73 14.11 -41.81
CA THR A 3 -6.35 13.92 -42.32
C THR A 3 -5.46 13.51 -41.15
N ILE A 4 -4.89 12.31 -41.21
CA ILE A 4 -3.86 11.85 -40.28
C ILE A 4 -2.59 12.68 -40.58
N GLN A 5 -2.21 13.55 -39.64
CA GLN A 5 -0.91 14.22 -39.68
C GLN A 5 0.19 13.16 -39.55
N GLU A 6 1.09 13.12 -40.52
CA GLU A 6 2.29 12.29 -40.48
C GLU A 6 3.09 12.60 -39.21
N ARG A 7 3.34 11.56 -38.44
CA ARG A 7 4.22 11.65 -37.26
C ARG A 7 5.64 12.01 -37.75
N SER A 8 6.22 13.02 -37.16
CA SER A 8 7.64 13.31 -37.30
C SER A 8 8.46 12.04 -37.09
N PRO A 9 9.46 11.76 -37.91
CA PRO A 9 10.30 10.60 -37.74
C PRO A 9 10.93 10.60 -36.34
N MET A 10 10.87 9.46 -35.67
CA MET A 10 11.56 9.27 -34.38
C MET A 10 13.03 9.65 -34.52
N PRO A 11 13.65 10.30 -33.53
CA PRO A 11 15.07 10.56 -33.54
C PRO A 11 15.81 9.23 -33.77
N GLN A 12 16.62 9.16 -34.81
CA GLN A 12 17.47 8.00 -35.06
C GLN A 12 18.33 7.78 -33.81
N GLU A 13 18.32 6.57 -33.28
CA GLU A 13 19.26 6.18 -32.21
C GLU A 13 20.68 6.50 -32.71
N ARG A 14 21.34 7.43 -32.02
CA ARG A 14 22.77 7.72 -32.33
C ARG A 14 23.54 6.44 -32.04
N GLU A 15 24.20 5.92 -33.06
CA GLU A 15 25.14 4.83 -32.88
C GLU A 15 26.15 5.22 -31.77
N PRO A 16 26.42 4.30 -30.83
CA PRO A 16 27.35 4.60 -29.72
C PRO A 16 28.73 4.90 -30.30
N ASN A 17 29.32 6.03 -29.93
CA ASN A 17 30.67 6.41 -30.34
C ASN A 17 31.66 5.30 -29.99
N PRO A 18 32.28 4.61 -30.92
CA PRO A 18 33.18 3.48 -30.67
C PRO A 18 34.41 3.82 -29.85
N ALA A 19 34.72 5.12 -29.70
CA ALA A 19 35.86 5.60 -28.93
C ALA A 19 35.60 5.73 -27.40
N MET A 20 34.34 5.56 -26.92
CA MET A 20 34.06 5.62 -25.48
C MET A 20 34.36 4.28 -24.82
N THR A 21 35.27 4.28 -23.86
CA THR A 21 35.50 3.15 -22.98
C THR A 21 34.32 2.94 -22.02
N ALA A 22 34.21 1.76 -21.42
CA ALA A 22 33.14 1.49 -20.45
C ALA A 22 33.14 2.47 -19.25
N ALA A 23 34.31 3.05 -18.92
CA ALA A 23 34.49 4.04 -17.86
C ALA A 23 33.97 5.44 -18.23
N ASP A 24 33.94 5.76 -19.52
CA ASP A 24 33.55 7.09 -20.02
C ASP A 24 32.05 7.21 -20.31
N ARG A 25 31.27 6.14 -20.10
CA ARG A 25 29.82 6.15 -20.34
C ARG A 25 29.09 6.77 -19.16
N PRO A 26 28.19 7.73 -19.38
CA PRO A 26 27.34 8.27 -18.32
C PRO A 26 26.58 7.14 -17.61
N ILE A 27 26.38 7.28 -16.31
CA ILE A 27 25.56 6.34 -15.52
C ILE A 27 24.19 6.18 -16.20
N GLY A 28 23.79 4.93 -16.47
CA GLY A 28 22.58 4.60 -17.23
C GLY A 28 22.77 4.30 -18.71
N TYR A 29 23.94 4.62 -19.28
CA TYR A 29 24.31 4.29 -20.66
C TYR A 29 25.40 3.22 -20.66
N GLY A 30 25.04 1.98 -20.59
CA GLY A 30 26.01 0.89 -20.64
C GLY A 30 25.37 -0.44 -20.29
N ARG A 31 26.10 -1.51 -20.50
CA ARG A 31 25.71 -2.88 -20.15
C ARG A 31 25.87 -3.12 -18.63
N VAL A 32 25.23 -2.30 -17.81
CA VAL A 32 25.17 -2.53 -16.36
C VAL A 32 24.24 -3.73 -16.15
N GLN A 33 24.83 -4.87 -15.80
CA GLN A 33 24.08 -6.08 -15.46
C GLN A 33 23.80 -6.09 -13.97
N ARG A 34 22.59 -6.49 -13.58
CA ARG A 34 22.29 -6.79 -12.18
C ARG A 34 23.02 -8.06 -11.77
N LYS A 35 23.47 -8.12 -10.53
CA LYS A 35 24.14 -9.31 -9.98
C LYS A 35 23.26 -10.57 -10.04
N GLU A 36 21.96 -10.39 -10.00
CA GLU A 36 20.95 -11.44 -10.00
C GLU A 36 20.64 -12.00 -11.40
N ASP A 37 20.88 -11.23 -12.47
CA ASP A 37 20.50 -11.60 -13.84
C ASP A 37 21.01 -13.00 -14.26
N PRO A 38 22.30 -13.37 -14.01
CA PRO A 38 22.76 -14.71 -14.35
C PRO A 38 22.05 -15.85 -13.63
N ARG A 39 21.50 -15.60 -12.43
CA ARG A 39 20.74 -16.54 -11.63
C ARG A 39 19.34 -16.68 -12.19
N PHE A 40 18.68 -15.57 -12.50
CA PHE A 40 17.31 -15.56 -13.01
C PHE A 40 17.20 -16.23 -14.39
N VAL A 41 18.07 -15.88 -15.34
CA VAL A 41 18.02 -16.49 -16.70
C VAL A 41 18.35 -17.98 -16.71
N ARG A 42 18.89 -18.53 -15.64
CA ARG A 42 19.14 -19.96 -15.46
C ARG A 42 18.06 -20.67 -14.66
N GLY A 43 16.93 -20.02 -14.38
CA GLY A 43 15.84 -20.59 -13.59
C GLY A 43 16.20 -20.84 -12.11
N LYS A 44 17.20 -20.11 -11.57
CA LYS A 44 17.63 -20.21 -10.17
C LYS A 44 17.07 -19.09 -9.29
N GLY A 45 16.01 -18.43 -9.74
CA GLY A 45 15.21 -17.55 -8.89
C GLY A 45 14.54 -18.35 -7.78
N ARG A 46 14.26 -17.70 -6.67
CA ARG A 46 13.53 -18.32 -5.56
C ARG A 46 12.43 -17.34 -5.14
N TYR A 47 11.28 -17.49 -5.75
CA TYR A 47 10.09 -16.70 -5.50
C TYR A 47 9.31 -17.27 -4.32
N LEU A 48 8.30 -16.56 -3.86
CA LEU A 48 7.54 -16.99 -2.69
C LEU A 48 6.89 -18.36 -2.91
N ASP A 49 6.39 -18.62 -4.12
CA ASP A 49 5.72 -19.91 -4.41
C ASP A 49 6.68 -21.10 -4.37
N ASP A 50 7.97 -20.89 -4.59
CA ASP A 50 9.03 -21.89 -4.45
C ASP A 50 9.38 -22.23 -2.99
N VAL A 51 8.90 -21.42 -2.02
CA VAL A 51 9.22 -21.65 -0.61
C VAL A 51 8.25 -22.66 -0.01
N VAL A 52 8.79 -23.74 0.53
CA VAL A 52 8.05 -24.80 1.23
C VAL A 52 8.63 -24.96 2.62
N LEU A 53 7.76 -24.97 3.65
CA LEU A 53 8.13 -25.22 5.03
C LEU A 53 7.55 -26.56 5.51
N PRO A 54 8.20 -27.25 6.45
CA PRO A 54 7.68 -28.51 7.01
C PRO A 54 6.29 -28.32 7.63
N GLY A 55 5.34 -29.17 7.26
CA GLY A 55 3.97 -29.14 7.78
C GLY A 55 3.14 -27.93 7.36
N MET A 56 3.59 -27.19 6.33
CA MET A 56 2.92 -26.00 5.83
C MET A 56 1.51 -26.32 5.32
N LEU A 57 0.56 -25.47 5.70
CA LEU A 57 -0.81 -25.46 5.24
C LEU A 57 -1.02 -24.38 4.18
N HIS A 58 -2.15 -24.44 3.50
CA HIS A 58 -2.51 -23.51 2.44
C HIS A 58 -3.80 -22.77 2.78
N GLY A 59 -3.78 -21.44 2.54
CA GLY A 59 -4.90 -20.56 2.75
C GLY A 59 -5.57 -20.15 1.43
N ALA A 60 -6.89 -20.01 1.43
CA ALA A 60 -7.68 -19.42 0.37
C ALA A 60 -8.72 -18.46 0.93
N ILE A 61 -9.04 -17.40 0.20
CA ILE A 61 -9.94 -16.33 0.63
C ILE A 61 -11.23 -16.40 -0.16
N LEU A 62 -12.36 -16.46 0.54
CA LEU A 62 -13.66 -16.21 -0.05
C LEU A 62 -13.87 -14.71 -0.19
N ARG A 63 -14.18 -14.26 -1.41
CA ARG A 63 -14.37 -12.85 -1.73
C ARG A 63 -15.79 -12.57 -2.15
N SER A 64 -16.29 -11.39 -1.79
CA SER A 64 -17.61 -10.95 -2.20
C SER A 64 -17.72 -10.75 -3.73
N PRO A 65 -18.73 -11.34 -4.38
CA PRO A 65 -19.03 -11.04 -5.77
C PRO A 65 -19.75 -9.69 -5.94
N LEU A 66 -20.22 -9.09 -4.84
CA LEU A 66 -21.03 -7.87 -4.82
C LEU A 66 -20.17 -6.66 -4.41
N ALA A 67 -20.48 -5.52 -5.01
CA ALA A 67 -19.80 -4.27 -4.73
C ALA A 67 -20.25 -3.60 -3.42
N HIS A 68 -21.51 -3.77 -3.03
CA HIS A 68 -22.07 -3.23 -1.80
C HIS A 68 -23.28 -4.07 -1.36
N ALA A 69 -23.19 -4.72 -0.23
CA ALA A 69 -24.25 -5.56 0.31
C ALA A 69 -24.08 -5.74 1.84
N ARG A 70 -25.18 -5.94 2.55
CA ARG A 70 -25.15 -6.46 3.92
C ARG A 70 -24.85 -7.94 3.88
N VAL A 71 -24.05 -8.41 4.83
CA VAL A 71 -23.82 -9.82 5.08
C VAL A 71 -24.88 -10.27 6.09
N VAL A 72 -25.87 -11.03 5.63
CA VAL A 72 -26.97 -11.51 6.48
C VAL A 72 -26.50 -12.71 7.29
N SER A 73 -25.89 -13.69 6.63
CA SER A 73 -25.33 -14.88 7.27
C SER A 73 -24.12 -15.43 6.51
N ILE A 74 -23.26 -16.14 7.22
CA ILE A 74 -22.13 -16.92 6.67
C ILE A 74 -22.24 -18.31 7.31
N ASP A 75 -22.58 -19.32 6.52
CA ASP A 75 -22.56 -20.71 6.96
C ASP A 75 -21.29 -21.42 6.46
N THR A 76 -20.49 -21.88 7.41
CA THR A 76 -19.21 -22.55 7.17
C THR A 76 -19.25 -24.04 7.49
N THR A 77 -20.44 -24.59 7.79
CA THR A 77 -20.61 -25.95 8.32
C THR A 77 -20.07 -27.01 7.35
N GLU A 78 -20.43 -26.93 6.08
CA GLU A 78 -19.97 -27.90 5.08
C GLU A 78 -18.46 -27.75 4.80
N ALA A 79 -17.93 -26.52 4.77
CA ALA A 79 -16.51 -26.27 4.59
C ALA A 79 -15.68 -26.84 5.76
N LEU A 80 -16.14 -26.69 6.99
CA LEU A 80 -15.50 -27.26 8.18
C LEU A 80 -15.56 -28.79 8.21
N ALA A 81 -16.60 -29.39 7.61
CA ALA A 81 -16.72 -30.86 7.51
C ALA A 81 -15.78 -31.49 6.46
N HIS A 82 -15.19 -30.68 5.59
CA HIS A 82 -14.27 -31.19 4.57
C HIS A 82 -12.99 -31.77 5.21
N PRO A 83 -12.57 -33.02 4.87
CA PRO A 83 -11.57 -33.81 5.62
C PRO A 83 -10.18 -33.15 5.68
N LYS A 84 -9.84 -32.31 4.70
CA LYS A 84 -8.54 -31.66 4.62
C LYS A 84 -8.57 -30.21 5.13
N VAL A 85 -9.72 -29.66 5.47
CA VAL A 85 -9.83 -28.32 6.06
C VAL A 85 -9.40 -28.36 7.53
N ARG A 86 -8.61 -27.39 7.94
CA ARG A 86 -8.06 -27.27 9.29
C ARG A 86 -8.66 -26.11 10.07
N ALA A 87 -9.09 -25.07 9.36
CA ALA A 87 -9.81 -23.94 9.93
C ALA A 87 -10.61 -23.21 8.84
N VAL A 88 -11.75 -22.66 9.20
CA VAL A 88 -12.46 -21.62 8.47
C VAL A 88 -12.60 -20.43 9.42
N ILE A 89 -12.16 -19.27 8.96
CA ILE A 89 -12.07 -18.05 9.77
C ILE A 89 -12.98 -17.01 9.15
N THR A 90 -13.86 -16.43 9.94
CA THR A 90 -14.77 -15.35 9.58
C THR A 90 -14.41 -14.06 10.33
N GLY A 91 -15.04 -12.95 9.98
CA GLY A 91 -14.81 -11.69 10.67
C GLY A 91 -15.08 -11.76 12.17
N LYS A 92 -16.06 -12.55 12.60
CA LYS A 92 -16.37 -12.76 14.03
C LYS A 92 -15.24 -13.45 14.80
N ASP A 93 -14.53 -14.35 14.16
CA ASP A 93 -13.41 -15.08 14.80
C ASP A 93 -12.20 -14.16 15.04
N LEU A 94 -12.09 -13.05 14.30
CA LEU A 94 -10.97 -12.12 14.44
C LEU A 94 -11.11 -11.16 15.60
N GLU A 95 -12.30 -10.92 16.12
CA GLU A 95 -12.54 -9.94 17.18
C GLU A 95 -11.75 -10.26 18.47
N GLY A 96 -11.68 -11.55 18.82
CA GLY A 96 -10.93 -12.01 20.00
C GLY A 96 -9.40 -12.00 19.84
N LEU A 97 -8.89 -11.87 18.60
CA LEU A 97 -7.46 -11.98 18.29
C LEU A 97 -6.76 -10.62 18.13
N ASN A 98 -7.50 -9.50 18.20
CA ASN A 98 -6.99 -8.16 17.87
C ASN A 98 -6.35 -8.05 16.47
N LEU A 99 -6.78 -8.90 15.54
CA LEU A 99 -6.31 -8.96 14.16
C LEU A 99 -7.44 -8.66 13.15
N ALA A 100 -8.52 -8.04 13.64
CA ALA A 100 -9.71 -7.76 12.83
C ALA A 100 -9.56 -6.57 11.88
N TRP A 101 -8.45 -5.82 11.94
CA TRP A 101 -8.25 -4.62 11.14
C TRP A 101 -6.87 -4.57 10.48
N ALA A 102 -6.78 -3.83 9.38
CA ALA A 102 -5.53 -3.51 8.71
C ALA A 102 -5.51 -2.02 8.32
N PRO A 103 -4.35 -1.34 8.41
CA PRO A 103 -4.23 0.03 7.93
C PRO A 103 -4.26 0.09 6.41
N THR A 104 -4.84 1.16 5.87
CA THR A 104 -4.79 1.49 4.46
C THR A 104 -3.68 2.51 4.17
N LEU A 105 -3.32 2.68 2.89
CA LEU A 105 -2.34 3.69 2.49
C LEU A 105 -2.85 5.14 2.67
N SER A 106 -4.16 5.32 2.82
CA SER A 106 -4.80 6.63 3.06
C SER A 106 -4.90 7.01 4.55
N ALA A 107 -4.09 6.39 5.42
CA ALA A 107 -4.09 6.60 6.87
C ALA A 107 -5.43 6.26 7.56
N ASP A 108 -6.26 5.46 6.92
CA ASP A 108 -7.48 4.88 7.47
C ASP A 108 -7.25 3.41 7.83
N VAL A 109 -8.25 2.75 8.41
CA VAL A 109 -8.25 1.31 8.69
C VAL A 109 -9.43 0.64 8.01
N GLN A 110 -9.26 -0.62 7.65
CA GLN A 110 -10.32 -1.46 7.11
C GLN A 110 -10.42 -2.76 7.88
N ALA A 111 -11.58 -3.40 7.87
CA ALA A 111 -11.74 -4.75 8.39
C ALA A 111 -10.91 -5.73 7.54
N VAL A 112 -10.31 -6.70 8.20
CA VAL A 112 -9.56 -7.79 7.52
C VAL A 112 -10.52 -8.76 6.83
N LEU A 113 -11.66 -9.04 7.48
CA LEU A 113 -12.79 -9.76 6.90
C LEU A 113 -14.07 -8.96 7.12
N ALA A 114 -14.98 -8.99 6.16
CA ALA A 114 -16.28 -8.38 6.30
C ALA A 114 -17.10 -9.09 7.40
N THR A 115 -17.75 -8.30 8.27
CA THR A 115 -18.59 -8.82 9.36
C THR A 115 -20.06 -8.56 9.12
N ASP A 116 -20.40 -7.31 8.80
CA ASP A 116 -21.75 -6.79 8.66
C ASP A 116 -22.09 -6.40 7.24
N LYS A 117 -21.08 -5.95 6.49
CA LYS A 117 -21.28 -5.37 5.17
C LYS A 117 -20.02 -5.50 4.30
N VAL A 118 -20.20 -5.82 3.03
CA VAL A 118 -19.18 -5.68 1.99
C VAL A 118 -19.34 -4.33 1.32
N ARG A 119 -18.21 -3.65 1.08
CA ARG A 119 -18.13 -2.25 0.64
C ARG A 119 -17.48 -2.08 -0.72
N PHE A 120 -16.90 -3.15 -1.26
CA PHE A 120 -16.34 -3.21 -2.63
C PHE A 120 -16.35 -4.66 -3.13
N GLN A 121 -16.40 -4.82 -4.45
CA GLN A 121 -16.32 -6.14 -5.09
C GLN A 121 -14.93 -6.74 -4.86
N GLY A 122 -14.88 -7.98 -4.44
CA GLY A 122 -13.63 -8.67 -4.09
C GLY A 122 -13.20 -8.49 -2.64
N GLN A 123 -14.00 -7.81 -1.79
CA GLN A 123 -13.71 -7.73 -0.36
C GLN A 123 -13.70 -9.12 0.28
N GLU A 124 -12.78 -9.33 1.20
CA GLU A 124 -12.57 -10.57 1.92
C GLU A 124 -13.73 -10.84 2.89
N VAL A 125 -14.29 -12.07 2.83
CA VAL A 125 -15.46 -12.49 3.65
C VAL A 125 -15.10 -13.62 4.60
N ALA A 126 -14.37 -14.62 4.11
CA ALA A 126 -13.90 -15.75 4.93
C ALA A 126 -12.52 -16.22 4.46
N PHE A 127 -11.80 -16.92 5.34
CA PHE A 127 -10.51 -17.50 5.04
C PHE A 127 -10.48 -18.96 5.43
N VAL A 128 -10.19 -19.83 4.47
CA VAL A 128 -10.05 -21.27 4.66
C VAL A 128 -8.58 -21.62 4.77
N VAL A 129 -8.24 -22.52 5.71
CA VAL A 129 -6.91 -23.13 5.83
C VAL A 129 -7.04 -24.64 5.68
N ALA A 130 -6.32 -25.21 4.72
CA ALA A 130 -6.38 -26.65 4.41
C ALA A 130 -4.98 -27.26 4.21
N ASP A 131 -4.92 -28.58 4.09
CA ASP A 131 -3.67 -29.33 3.92
C ASP A 131 -2.97 -29.02 2.59
N ASP A 132 -3.72 -28.67 1.56
CA ASP A 132 -3.21 -28.32 0.24
C ASP A 132 -4.03 -27.18 -0.42
N HIS A 133 -3.45 -26.56 -1.42
CA HIS A 133 -4.03 -25.44 -2.14
C HIS A 133 -5.38 -25.76 -2.78
N TYR A 134 -5.53 -26.94 -3.39
CA TYR A 134 -6.76 -27.35 -4.08
C TYR A 134 -7.90 -27.52 -3.07
N SER A 135 -7.65 -28.26 -1.99
CA SER A 135 -8.63 -28.45 -0.93
C SER A 135 -9.05 -27.14 -0.25
N ALA A 136 -8.12 -26.15 -0.13
CA ALA A 136 -8.48 -24.83 0.38
C ALA A 136 -9.43 -24.10 -0.58
N ARG A 137 -9.23 -24.21 -1.89
CA ARG A 137 -10.10 -23.56 -2.89
C ARG A 137 -11.45 -24.28 -3.02
N ASP A 138 -11.45 -25.61 -3.07
CA ASP A 138 -12.70 -26.39 -3.14
C ASP A 138 -13.60 -26.09 -1.94
N ALA A 139 -13.01 -25.92 -0.76
CA ALA A 139 -13.76 -25.59 0.44
C ALA A 139 -14.38 -24.17 0.44
N LEU A 140 -13.92 -23.25 -0.40
CA LEU A 140 -14.58 -21.95 -0.55
C LEU A 140 -15.99 -22.09 -1.13
N GLU A 141 -16.19 -23.07 -2.03
CA GLU A 141 -17.47 -23.36 -2.67
C GLU A 141 -18.51 -23.97 -1.70
N LEU A 142 -18.02 -24.46 -0.54
CA LEU A 142 -18.84 -25.03 0.52
C LEU A 142 -19.25 -24.01 1.58
N ILE A 143 -18.87 -22.73 1.42
CA ILE A 143 -19.28 -21.64 2.31
C ILE A 143 -20.46 -20.94 1.67
N ASP A 144 -21.62 -20.97 2.36
CA ASP A 144 -22.81 -20.24 1.91
C ASP A 144 -22.86 -18.86 2.57
N VAL A 145 -23.05 -17.81 1.74
CA VAL A 145 -23.14 -16.43 2.21
C VAL A 145 -24.40 -15.78 1.67
N GLU A 146 -25.28 -15.40 2.56
CA GLU A 146 -26.48 -14.65 2.24
C GLU A 146 -26.22 -13.15 2.25
N TYR A 147 -26.56 -12.49 1.16
CA TYR A 147 -26.36 -11.06 1.00
C TYR A 147 -27.69 -10.31 0.75
N ASP A 148 -27.84 -9.16 1.40
CA ASP A 148 -28.84 -8.14 1.06
C ASP A 148 -28.16 -7.03 0.27
N VAL A 149 -28.50 -6.92 -1.03
CA VAL A 149 -27.82 -6.04 -1.99
C VAL A 149 -28.16 -4.58 -1.75
N LEU A 150 -27.15 -3.74 -1.71
CA LEU A 150 -27.26 -2.30 -1.53
C LEU A 150 -26.81 -1.54 -2.79
N PRO A 151 -27.29 -0.28 -2.98
CA PRO A 151 -26.80 0.58 -4.05
C PRO A 151 -25.28 0.78 -3.95
N ALA A 152 -24.58 0.68 -5.08
CA ALA A 152 -23.12 0.84 -5.16
C ALA A 152 -22.73 2.21 -5.72
N VAL A 153 -21.61 2.76 -5.25
CA VAL A 153 -21.00 3.98 -5.80
C VAL A 153 -19.89 3.56 -6.77
N VAL A 154 -20.14 3.72 -8.07
CA VAL A 154 -19.21 3.28 -9.13
C VAL A 154 -18.44 4.46 -9.72
N ASP A 155 -19.06 5.64 -9.83
CA ASP A 155 -18.43 6.85 -10.35
C ASP A 155 -17.97 7.73 -9.18
N ALA A 156 -16.67 7.88 -9.03
CA ALA A 156 -16.08 8.70 -7.97
C ALA A 156 -16.50 10.18 -8.03
N ARG A 157 -16.84 10.71 -9.21
CA ARG A 157 -17.32 12.09 -9.37
C ARG A 157 -18.68 12.32 -8.70
N ARG A 158 -19.49 11.27 -8.64
CA ARG A 158 -20.81 11.28 -8.04
C ARG A 158 -20.82 10.87 -6.57
N ALA A 159 -19.69 10.43 -6.04
CA ALA A 159 -19.60 9.86 -4.68
C ALA A 159 -20.07 10.84 -3.58
N LEU A 160 -20.05 12.15 -3.85
CA LEU A 160 -20.51 13.19 -2.93
C LEU A 160 -21.93 13.71 -3.24
N ASP A 161 -22.60 13.17 -4.25
CA ASP A 161 -23.98 13.55 -4.54
C ASP A 161 -24.88 13.15 -3.37
N PRO A 162 -25.91 13.93 -3.02
CA PRO A 162 -26.77 13.68 -1.86
C PRO A 162 -27.56 12.36 -1.92
N ASP A 163 -27.74 11.79 -3.11
CA ASP A 163 -28.44 10.54 -3.37
C ASP A 163 -27.54 9.29 -3.26
N MET A 164 -26.22 9.48 -3.08
CA MET A 164 -25.28 8.38 -2.98
C MET A 164 -25.23 7.81 -1.56
N PRO A 165 -25.16 6.47 -1.43
CA PRO A 165 -25.01 5.84 -0.12
C PRO A 165 -23.64 6.14 0.48
N VAL A 166 -23.59 6.30 1.80
CA VAL A 166 -22.33 6.39 2.54
C VAL A 166 -21.72 5.00 2.63
N ILE A 167 -20.55 4.81 2.01
CA ILE A 167 -19.87 3.50 1.97
C ILE A 167 -19.22 3.17 3.33
N ARG A 168 -18.56 4.17 3.96
CA ARG A 168 -17.86 4.00 5.25
C ARG A 168 -18.74 4.44 6.41
N ASP A 169 -19.97 3.93 6.47
CA ASP A 169 -20.93 4.15 7.57
C ASP A 169 -20.49 3.48 8.90
N ASP A 170 -19.46 2.64 8.86
CA ASP A 170 -18.74 2.10 10.02
C ASP A 170 -17.91 3.15 10.77
N LYS A 171 -17.72 4.34 10.21
CA LYS A 171 -16.95 5.43 10.83
C LYS A 171 -17.89 6.41 11.53
N GLU A 172 -17.66 6.62 12.81
CA GLU A 172 -18.42 7.58 13.62
C GLU A 172 -18.40 8.98 12.99
N GLY A 173 -19.59 9.61 12.89
CA GLY A 173 -19.75 10.96 12.32
C GLY A 173 -19.61 11.06 10.80
N LYS A 174 -19.45 9.95 10.09
CA LYS A 174 -19.32 9.93 8.64
C LYS A 174 -20.72 10.05 7.97
N THR A 175 -20.92 11.14 7.26
CA THR A 175 -22.20 11.47 6.58
C THR A 175 -22.12 11.50 5.06
N ASP A 176 -20.91 11.36 4.52
CA ASP A 176 -20.63 11.36 3.08
C ASP A 176 -19.44 10.46 2.73
N ASN A 177 -19.07 10.40 1.46
CA ASN A 177 -17.93 9.61 0.98
C ASN A 177 -16.64 10.42 0.84
N HIS A 178 -16.56 11.64 1.38
CA HIS A 178 -15.35 12.43 1.40
C HIS A 178 -14.31 11.82 2.35
N ILE A 179 -13.08 11.63 1.90
CA ILE A 179 -12.01 11.02 2.71
C ILE A 179 -11.16 12.09 3.39
N PHE A 180 -10.55 12.98 2.61
CA PHE A 180 -9.74 14.09 3.12
C PHE A 180 -9.49 15.12 2.03
N ASP A 181 -9.22 16.36 2.46
CA ASP A 181 -8.65 17.42 1.62
C ASP A 181 -7.15 17.54 1.92
N TRP A 182 -6.36 17.78 0.88
CA TRP A 182 -4.94 18.04 1.01
C TRP A 182 -4.54 19.24 0.17
N GLU A 183 -3.83 20.17 0.77
CA GLU A 183 -3.33 21.38 0.11
C GLU A 183 -1.83 21.54 0.36
N ALA A 184 -1.10 21.93 -0.68
CA ALA A 184 0.32 22.23 -0.58
C ALA A 184 0.67 23.41 -1.47
N GLY A 185 1.58 24.25 -0.99
CA GLY A 185 2.06 25.45 -1.68
C GLY A 185 1.64 26.72 -0.97
N ASP A 186 1.91 27.84 -1.64
CA ASP A 186 1.54 29.19 -1.20
C ASP A 186 0.44 29.71 -2.15
N ARG A 187 -0.80 29.68 -1.69
CA ARG A 187 -1.98 30.06 -2.46
C ARG A 187 -1.89 31.52 -2.91
N ASP A 188 -1.64 32.44 -1.97
CA ASP A 188 -1.64 33.89 -2.24
C ASP A 188 -0.55 34.25 -3.26
N ALA A 189 0.64 33.67 -3.09
CA ALA A 189 1.73 33.88 -4.03
C ALA A 189 1.43 33.27 -5.42
N THR A 190 0.72 32.16 -5.47
CA THR A 190 0.29 31.52 -6.72
C THR A 190 -0.76 32.39 -7.42
N ASP A 191 -1.79 32.82 -6.70
CA ASP A 191 -2.87 33.66 -7.23
C ASP A 191 -2.33 34.99 -7.77
N ALA A 192 -1.36 35.60 -7.08
CA ALA A 192 -0.70 36.83 -7.55
C ALA A 192 0.06 36.62 -8.88
N VAL A 193 0.70 35.45 -9.07
CA VAL A 193 1.38 35.11 -10.34
C VAL A 193 0.37 34.92 -11.46
N PHE A 194 -0.73 34.23 -11.21
CA PHE A 194 -1.80 34.04 -12.20
C PHE A 194 -2.47 35.35 -12.59
N ALA A 195 -2.72 36.22 -11.62
CA ALA A 195 -3.31 37.55 -11.88
C ALA A 195 -2.41 38.48 -12.73
N ALA A 196 -1.08 38.30 -12.63
CA ALA A 196 -0.09 39.09 -13.38
C ALA A 196 0.39 38.41 -14.68
N ALA A 197 -0.13 37.25 -15.03
CA ALA A 197 0.30 36.49 -16.22
C ALA A 197 -0.30 37.07 -17.50
N ASP A 198 0.49 37.09 -18.58
CA ASP A 198 0.02 37.48 -19.91
C ASP A 198 -0.81 36.37 -20.57
N VAL A 199 -0.48 35.10 -20.26
CA VAL A 199 -1.14 33.91 -20.82
C VAL A 199 -1.41 32.92 -19.70
N VAL A 200 -2.66 32.45 -19.64
CA VAL A 200 -3.08 31.35 -18.77
C VAL A 200 -3.67 30.25 -19.65
N VAL A 201 -3.14 29.03 -19.53
CA VAL A 201 -3.67 27.85 -20.21
C VAL A 201 -4.29 26.95 -19.16
N THR A 202 -5.52 26.54 -19.39
CA THR A 202 -6.31 25.66 -18.54
C THR A 202 -6.55 24.33 -19.25
N GLN A 203 -6.47 23.22 -18.52
CA GLN A 203 -6.74 21.90 -19.07
C GLN A 203 -7.34 20.98 -18.00
N ASP A 204 -8.45 20.35 -18.36
CA ASP A 204 -8.98 19.21 -17.60
C ASP A 204 -8.34 17.93 -18.09
N VAL A 205 -7.83 17.13 -17.17
CA VAL A 205 -7.12 15.89 -17.47
C VAL A 205 -7.73 14.73 -16.70
N LEU A 206 -8.13 13.69 -17.41
CA LEU A 206 -8.56 12.43 -16.83
C LEU A 206 -7.41 11.43 -16.88
N TYR A 207 -6.99 10.93 -15.71
CA TYR A 207 -6.14 9.75 -15.61
C TYR A 207 -7.02 8.54 -15.25
N PRO A 208 -7.25 7.61 -16.20
CA PRO A 208 -8.05 6.44 -15.91
C PRO A 208 -7.36 5.54 -14.88
N ARG A 209 -8.15 4.76 -14.17
CA ARG A 209 -7.66 3.75 -13.23
C ARG A 209 -6.75 2.74 -13.94
N VAL A 210 -5.61 2.43 -13.33
CA VAL A 210 -4.62 1.50 -13.86
C VAL A 210 -4.20 0.51 -12.78
N HIS A 211 -4.18 -0.77 -13.12
CA HIS A 211 -3.60 -1.80 -12.26
C HIS A 211 -2.17 -2.13 -12.71
N PRO A 212 -1.18 -2.19 -11.81
CA PRO A 212 0.22 -2.46 -12.17
C PRO A 212 0.48 -3.87 -12.69
N ALA A 213 -0.35 -4.83 -12.34
CA ALA A 213 -0.31 -6.24 -12.77
C ALA A 213 1.11 -6.86 -12.76
N PRO A 214 1.82 -6.89 -11.61
CA PRO A 214 3.12 -7.55 -11.54
C PRO A 214 2.99 -9.02 -11.92
N MET A 215 4.02 -9.60 -12.56
CA MET A 215 3.96 -10.99 -13.05
C MET A 215 3.73 -11.99 -11.90
N GLU A 216 4.41 -11.81 -10.77
CA GLU A 216 4.09 -12.50 -9.52
C GLU A 216 3.01 -11.73 -8.78
N THR A 217 1.96 -12.41 -8.35
CA THR A 217 0.89 -11.84 -7.52
C THR A 217 1.33 -11.57 -6.09
N CYS A 218 0.46 -11.07 -5.23
CA CYS A 218 0.74 -10.93 -3.82
C CYS A 218 0.64 -12.29 -3.12
N GLY A 219 1.44 -12.49 -2.08
CA GLY A 219 1.39 -13.68 -1.26
C GLY A 219 2.28 -13.62 -0.04
N GLN A 220 2.02 -14.53 0.89
CA GLN A 220 2.77 -14.65 2.13
C GLN A 220 2.77 -16.07 2.66
N ILE A 221 3.85 -16.41 3.37
CA ILE A 221 3.88 -17.53 4.31
C ILE A 221 4.09 -16.93 5.69
N ALA A 222 3.20 -17.22 6.62
CA ALA A 222 3.36 -16.85 8.03
C ALA A 222 3.68 -18.11 8.84
N ASP A 223 4.68 -18.00 9.70
CA ASP A 223 5.10 -19.07 10.62
C ASP A 223 5.24 -18.49 12.03
N MET A 224 4.24 -18.77 12.88
CA MET A 224 4.19 -18.35 14.26
C MET A 224 4.71 -19.45 15.18
N ASP A 225 5.90 -19.25 15.70
CA ASP A 225 6.46 -20.14 16.73
C ASP A 225 5.79 -19.88 18.09
N LYS A 226 4.92 -20.80 18.48
CA LYS A 226 4.17 -20.69 19.77
C LYS A 226 5.06 -20.78 21.01
N VAL A 227 6.27 -21.34 20.89
CA VAL A 227 7.19 -21.49 22.03
C VAL A 227 7.95 -20.21 22.29
N THR A 228 8.49 -19.61 21.23
CA THR A 228 9.31 -18.39 21.35
C THR A 228 8.52 -17.11 21.16
N GLY A 229 7.28 -17.18 20.65
CA GLY A 229 6.47 -16.03 20.27
C GLY A 229 6.99 -15.29 19.03
N LYS A 230 7.95 -15.88 18.28
CA LYS A 230 8.51 -15.28 17.08
C LYS A 230 7.63 -15.54 15.87
N LEU A 231 7.37 -14.49 15.11
CA LEU A 231 6.66 -14.53 13.84
C LEU A 231 7.65 -14.36 12.68
N THR A 232 7.78 -15.39 11.84
CA THR A 232 8.56 -15.30 10.60
C THR A 232 7.61 -15.21 9.42
N LEU A 233 7.80 -14.19 8.58
CA LEU A 233 6.98 -13.90 7.40
C LEU A 233 7.87 -13.97 6.16
N TYR A 234 7.53 -14.84 5.21
CA TYR A 234 8.05 -14.78 3.85
C TYR A 234 6.99 -14.06 3.00
N CYS A 235 7.32 -12.92 2.42
CA CYS A 235 6.31 -12.03 1.86
C CYS A 235 6.75 -11.42 0.54
N THR A 236 5.85 -11.37 -0.44
CA THR A 236 6.06 -10.64 -1.69
C THR A 236 5.91 -9.14 -1.45
N THR A 237 6.90 -8.51 -0.84
CA THR A 237 6.83 -7.09 -0.47
C THR A 237 7.98 -6.27 -1.00
N GLN A 238 7.68 -5.03 -1.41
CA GLN A 238 8.66 -3.99 -1.76
C GLN A 238 9.18 -3.24 -0.53
N ALA A 239 8.51 -3.41 0.64
CA ALA A 239 8.75 -2.62 1.83
C ALA A 239 8.84 -3.49 3.10
N PRO A 240 9.80 -4.43 3.21
CA PRO A 240 9.85 -5.39 4.32
C PRO A 240 9.94 -4.73 5.70
N HIS A 241 10.60 -3.58 5.81
CA HIS A 241 10.70 -2.84 7.08
C HIS A 241 9.35 -2.22 7.47
N ALA A 242 8.63 -1.61 6.52
CA ALA A 242 7.30 -1.05 6.77
C ALA A 242 6.31 -2.16 7.14
N HIS A 243 6.35 -3.30 6.46
CA HIS A 243 5.54 -4.46 6.82
C HIS A 243 5.81 -4.91 8.26
N ARG A 244 7.07 -5.01 8.67
CA ARG A 244 7.42 -5.38 10.07
C ARG A 244 6.76 -4.45 11.08
N THR A 245 6.88 -3.14 10.89
CA THR A 245 6.27 -2.13 11.78
C THR A 245 4.75 -2.23 11.78
N VAL A 246 4.12 -2.41 10.61
CA VAL A 246 2.67 -2.54 10.50
C VAL A 246 2.18 -3.82 11.19
N TYR A 247 2.86 -4.95 11.00
CA TYR A 247 2.52 -6.19 11.71
C TYR A 247 2.66 -6.06 13.22
N ALA A 248 3.70 -5.36 13.70
CA ALA A 248 3.84 -5.09 15.12
C ALA A 248 2.66 -4.29 15.67
N LEU A 249 2.20 -3.29 14.91
CA LEU A 249 1.04 -2.49 15.27
C LEU A 249 -0.26 -3.31 15.28
N VAL A 250 -0.53 -4.05 14.20
CA VAL A 250 -1.76 -4.83 14.01
C VAL A 250 -1.85 -6.00 15.00
N ALA A 251 -0.76 -6.77 15.14
CA ALA A 251 -0.73 -7.96 16.00
C ALA A 251 -0.39 -7.67 17.46
N GLY A 252 -0.01 -6.41 17.79
CA GLY A 252 0.43 -6.06 19.14
C GLY A 252 1.74 -6.75 19.57
N LEU A 253 2.52 -7.24 18.60
CA LEU A 253 3.79 -7.93 18.88
C LEU A 253 4.96 -6.94 18.84
N PRO A 254 5.97 -7.09 19.70
CA PRO A 254 7.19 -6.31 19.62
C PRO A 254 7.91 -6.54 18.27
N GLU A 255 8.38 -5.49 17.62
CA GLU A 255 9.04 -5.60 16.30
C GLU A 255 10.22 -6.59 16.28
N HIS A 256 10.95 -6.74 17.39
CA HIS A 256 12.09 -7.65 17.48
C HIS A 256 11.69 -9.14 17.44
N LEU A 257 10.42 -9.46 17.66
CA LEU A 257 9.88 -10.82 17.51
C LEU A 257 9.39 -11.08 16.09
N ILE A 258 9.35 -10.07 15.21
CA ILE A 258 8.86 -10.19 13.85
C ILE A 258 10.03 -10.15 12.86
N ARG A 259 10.16 -11.19 12.05
CA ARG A 259 11.11 -11.27 10.95
C ARG A 259 10.36 -11.31 9.62
N VAL A 260 10.57 -10.30 8.78
CA VAL A 260 10.06 -10.28 7.41
C VAL A 260 11.19 -10.61 6.44
N VAL A 261 10.98 -11.66 5.64
CA VAL A 261 11.87 -12.12 4.59
C VAL A 261 11.21 -11.84 3.26
N SER A 262 11.83 -11.01 2.44
CA SER A 262 11.41 -10.77 1.07
C SER A 262 12.29 -11.64 0.16
N PRO A 263 11.76 -12.72 -0.44
CA PRO A 263 12.50 -13.53 -1.40
C PRO A 263 12.70 -12.77 -2.72
N ASP A 264 13.01 -13.45 -3.80
CA ASP A 264 12.99 -12.82 -5.12
C ASP A 264 11.58 -12.35 -5.45
N ILE A 265 11.46 -11.14 -5.99
CA ILE A 265 10.17 -10.50 -6.27
C ILE A 265 9.93 -10.41 -7.78
N GLY A 266 8.82 -10.97 -8.23
CA GLY A 266 8.40 -10.98 -9.64
C GLY A 266 7.68 -9.69 -10.08
N GLY A 267 8.24 -8.54 -9.70
CA GLY A 267 7.66 -7.21 -9.94
C GLY A 267 6.81 -6.72 -8.77
N GLY A 268 6.67 -5.41 -8.67
CA GLY A 268 5.91 -4.78 -7.59
C GLY A 268 5.17 -3.53 -8.05
N PHE A 269 5.88 -2.55 -8.63
CA PHE A 269 5.34 -1.32 -9.24
C PHE A 269 4.38 -0.54 -8.35
N GLY A 270 4.62 -0.59 -7.01
CA GLY A 270 3.75 0.01 -6.00
C GLY A 270 2.65 -0.90 -5.46
N ASN A 271 2.28 -1.96 -6.17
CA ASN A 271 1.23 -2.90 -5.76
C ASN A 271 1.58 -3.68 -4.48
N LYS A 272 2.87 -3.95 -4.24
CA LYS A 272 3.36 -4.74 -3.10
C LYS A 272 3.92 -3.87 -1.94
N VAL A 273 3.47 -2.62 -1.81
CA VAL A 273 3.84 -1.73 -0.69
C VAL A 273 2.85 -1.88 0.45
N GLY A 274 1.55 -1.90 0.15
CA GLY A 274 0.47 -1.98 1.14
C GLY A 274 0.41 -3.33 1.86
N LEU A 275 -0.19 -3.32 3.04
CA LEU A 275 -0.58 -4.53 3.75
C LEU A 275 -2.03 -4.85 3.39
N TYR A 276 -2.25 -5.95 2.69
CA TYR A 276 -3.60 -6.42 2.33
C TYR A 276 -4.14 -7.41 3.38
N PRO A 277 -5.48 -7.57 3.48
CA PRO A 277 -6.09 -8.51 4.39
C PRO A 277 -5.51 -9.92 4.32
N GLY A 278 -5.25 -10.46 3.14
CA GLY A 278 -4.66 -11.78 2.95
C GLY A 278 -3.33 -11.99 3.68
N TYR A 279 -2.54 -10.93 3.82
CA TYR A 279 -1.31 -10.98 4.61
C TYR A 279 -1.60 -11.17 6.12
N VAL A 280 -2.62 -10.48 6.65
CA VAL A 280 -3.03 -10.64 8.05
C VAL A 280 -3.64 -12.01 8.28
N LEU A 281 -4.46 -12.49 7.33
CA LEU A 281 -5.14 -13.78 7.41
C LEU A 281 -4.16 -14.97 7.46
N THR A 282 -3.00 -14.89 6.79
CA THR A 282 -1.98 -15.94 6.92
C THR A 282 -1.39 -15.98 8.34
N VAL A 283 -1.23 -14.82 8.98
CA VAL A 283 -0.79 -14.75 10.38
C VAL A 283 -1.84 -15.36 11.29
N VAL A 284 -3.12 -15.00 11.11
CA VAL A 284 -4.25 -15.59 11.86
C VAL A 284 -4.27 -17.10 11.67
N GLY A 285 -4.21 -17.57 10.43
CA GLY A 285 -4.20 -19.01 10.12
C GLY A 285 -3.05 -19.73 10.82
N SER A 286 -1.85 -19.16 10.85
CA SER A 286 -0.70 -19.73 11.56
C SER A 286 -0.90 -19.74 13.09
N ILE A 287 -1.49 -18.69 13.66
CA ILE A 287 -1.80 -18.64 15.10
C ILE A 287 -2.82 -19.74 15.46
N VAL A 288 -3.90 -19.85 14.70
CA VAL A 288 -5.00 -20.79 14.97
C VAL A 288 -4.53 -22.24 14.84
N THR A 289 -3.87 -22.57 13.72
CA THR A 289 -3.46 -23.95 13.42
C THR A 289 -2.16 -24.37 14.11
N GLY A 290 -1.30 -23.42 14.49
CA GLY A 290 0.04 -23.68 15.03
C GLY A 290 1.01 -24.23 14.01
N LYS A 291 0.78 -23.99 12.73
CA LYS A 291 1.59 -24.42 11.60
C LYS A 291 1.87 -23.25 10.65
N PRO A 292 2.93 -23.33 9.83
CA PRO A 292 3.10 -22.35 8.77
C PRO A 292 1.90 -22.38 7.81
N VAL A 293 1.42 -21.20 7.40
CA VAL A 293 0.32 -21.06 6.43
C VAL A 293 0.78 -20.23 5.26
N LYS A 294 0.59 -20.73 4.05
CA LYS A 294 0.88 -20.09 2.78
C LYS A 294 -0.40 -19.63 2.11
N TRP A 295 -0.44 -18.39 1.68
CA TRP A 295 -1.47 -17.85 0.81
C TRP A 295 -0.81 -17.15 -0.38
N MET A 296 -1.33 -17.43 -1.58
CA MET A 296 -0.97 -16.76 -2.83
C MET A 296 -2.24 -16.34 -3.54
N GLU A 297 -2.33 -15.09 -3.94
CA GLU A 297 -3.40 -14.64 -4.83
C GLU A 297 -3.31 -15.33 -6.19
N ASP A 298 -4.45 -15.63 -6.78
CA ASP A 298 -4.51 -15.81 -8.22
C ASP A 298 -4.54 -14.44 -8.95
N ARG A 299 -4.50 -14.48 -10.29
CA ARG A 299 -4.47 -13.24 -11.07
C ARG A 299 -5.79 -12.46 -10.97
N SER A 300 -6.92 -13.14 -10.87
CA SER A 300 -8.23 -12.50 -10.73
C SER A 300 -8.34 -11.80 -9.38
N GLU A 301 -7.91 -12.44 -8.30
CA GLU A 301 -7.84 -11.83 -6.98
C GLU A 301 -6.94 -10.58 -6.98
N ASN A 302 -5.74 -10.69 -7.56
CA ASN A 302 -4.79 -9.58 -7.64
C ASN A 302 -5.37 -8.37 -8.39
N LEU A 303 -6.04 -8.58 -9.52
CA LEU A 303 -6.68 -7.52 -10.30
C LEU A 303 -7.89 -6.90 -9.58
N MET A 304 -8.51 -7.60 -8.66
CA MET A 304 -9.74 -7.20 -8.00
C MET A 304 -9.51 -6.51 -6.65
N SER A 305 -8.55 -7.00 -5.86
CA SER A 305 -8.42 -6.66 -4.44
C SER A 305 -7.19 -5.86 -4.05
N THR A 306 -6.21 -5.68 -4.96
CA THR A 306 -5.00 -4.93 -4.64
C THR A 306 -5.08 -3.48 -5.13
N SER A 307 -4.13 -2.66 -4.68
CA SER A 307 -4.12 -1.22 -4.95
C SER A 307 -4.06 -0.91 -6.44
N PHE A 308 -4.98 -0.09 -6.89
CA PHE A 308 -4.95 0.57 -8.19
C PHE A 308 -4.16 1.87 -8.12
N ALA A 309 -3.66 2.30 -9.28
CA ALA A 309 -3.10 3.63 -9.46
C ALA A 309 -4.06 4.50 -10.26
N ARG A 310 -4.01 5.82 -10.04
CA ARG A 310 -4.74 6.84 -10.78
C ARG A 310 -6.22 6.91 -10.41
N ASP A 311 -7.10 7.07 -11.39
CA ASP A 311 -8.51 7.45 -11.26
C ASP A 311 -8.66 8.91 -10.83
N TYR A 312 -7.84 9.80 -11.44
CA TYR A 312 -7.82 11.22 -11.09
C TYR A 312 -8.53 12.06 -12.12
N HIS A 313 -9.43 12.91 -11.64
CA HIS A 313 -9.98 14.04 -12.39
C HIS A 313 -9.24 15.29 -11.93
N MET A 314 -8.47 15.89 -12.82
CA MET A 314 -7.60 17.01 -12.48
C MET A 314 -7.93 18.20 -13.34
N HIS A 315 -8.02 19.37 -12.70
CA HIS A 315 -8.01 20.66 -13.37
C HIS A 315 -6.62 21.26 -13.22
N GLY A 316 -5.95 21.53 -14.33
CA GLY A 316 -4.61 22.09 -14.36
C GLY A 316 -4.59 23.47 -15.02
N GLU A 317 -3.86 24.40 -14.45
CA GLU A 317 -3.63 25.73 -15.00
C GLU A 317 -2.13 26.03 -15.06
N ILE A 318 -1.67 26.65 -16.13
CA ILE A 318 -0.30 27.12 -16.28
C ILE A 318 -0.31 28.58 -16.68
N ALA A 319 0.43 29.41 -15.93
CA ALA A 319 0.62 30.81 -16.21
C ALA A 319 1.99 31.08 -16.87
N ALA A 320 2.02 31.91 -17.90
CA ALA A 320 3.23 32.26 -18.61
C ALA A 320 3.22 33.76 -19.00
N THR A 321 4.40 34.27 -19.32
CA THR A 321 4.58 35.59 -19.97
C THR A 321 4.35 35.44 -21.48
N SER A 322 4.15 36.57 -22.19
CA SER A 322 3.88 36.60 -23.64
C SER A 322 4.99 35.96 -24.49
N ASP A 323 6.23 35.90 -24.00
CA ASP A 323 7.35 35.20 -24.61
C ASP A 323 7.43 33.70 -24.24
N GLY A 324 6.41 33.18 -23.55
CA GLY A 324 6.28 31.76 -23.19
C GLY A 324 7.11 31.33 -21.97
N ARG A 325 7.65 32.27 -21.22
CA ARG A 325 8.38 31.92 -19.98
C ARG A 325 7.41 31.69 -18.82
N ILE A 326 7.61 30.62 -18.09
CA ILE A 326 6.93 30.38 -16.82
C ILE A 326 7.62 31.23 -15.76
N PRO A 327 6.89 32.10 -15.00
CA PRO A 327 7.48 33.02 -14.03
C PRO A 327 8.35 32.30 -12.99
N PRO A 328 9.57 32.83 -12.69
CA PRO A 328 10.62 32.07 -12.00
C PRO A 328 10.48 32.01 -10.45
N ARG A 329 9.33 32.32 -9.86
CA ARG A 329 9.18 32.31 -8.40
C ARG A 329 9.43 30.94 -7.74
N TRP A 330 9.30 29.86 -8.47
CA TRP A 330 9.63 28.51 -8.01
C TRP A 330 11.15 28.25 -7.88
N ARG A 331 12.01 29.08 -8.51
CA ARG A 331 13.47 28.91 -8.42
C ARG A 331 14.11 29.57 -7.18
N ARG A 332 13.39 30.39 -6.40
CA ARG A 332 13.96 31.16 -5.29
C ARG A 332 13.52 30.73 -3.89
N ALA A 333 12.66 29.73 -3.74
CA ALA A 333 12.15 29.35 -2.42
C ALA A 333 12.93 28.20 -1.74
N ALA A 334 14.02 27.71 -2.33
CA ALA A 334 14.98 26.89 -1.62
C ALA A 334 16.25 27.73 -1.40
N PRO A 335 16.54 28.22 -0.18
CA PRO A 335 17.92 28.48 0.17
C PRO A 335 18.62 27.13 0.05
N SER A 336 19.61 27.05 -0.85
CA SER A 336 20.54 25.91 -0.84
C SER A 336 20.96 25.73 0.61
N PRO A 337 20.83 24.54 1.21
CA PRO A 337 21.45 24.31 2.48
C PRO A 337 22.95 24.38 2.21
N THR A 338 23.55 25.53 2.53
CA THR A 338 24.99 25.63 2.67
C THR A 338 25.33 24.75 3.86
N TRP A 339 25.67 23.51 3.57
CA TRP A 339 26.26 22.61 4.53
C TRP A 339 27.65 23.15 4.86
N THR A 340 27.76 23.98 5.89
CA THR A 340 29.02 24.35 6.49
C THR A 340 29.41 23.22 7.43
N PRO A 341 30.52 22.50 7.16
CA PRO A 341 31.02 21.53 8.12
C PRO A 341 31.35 22.28 9.42
N SER A 342 30.71 21.86 10.51
CA SER A 342 31.07 22.34 11.85
C SER A 342 32.50 21.89 12.15
N PRO A 343 33.43 22.77 12.60
CA PRO A 343 34.77 22.33 12.93
C PRO A 343 34.72 21.34 14.10
N ALA A 344 35.30 20.18 13.89
CA ALA A 344 35.43 19.16 14.90
C ALA A 344 36.19 19.73 16.12
N SER A 345 35.50 19.98 17.20
CA SER A 345 36.14 20.23 18.49
C SER A 345 36.53 18.91 19.12
N SER A 346 37.81 18.61 19.04
CA SER A 346 38.49 17.63 19.87
C SER A 346 38.40 18.06 21.33
N ARG A 347 37.63 17.36 22.16
CA ARG A 347 37.90 17.33 23.62
C ARG A 347 37.58 15.93 24.17
N SER A 348 38.65 15.26 24.56
CA SER A 348 38.67 14.15 25.48
C SER A 348 38.08 14.51 26.84
N GLY A 349 37.21 13.66 27.37
CA GLY A 349 36.68 13.80 28.72
C GLY A 349 35.91 12.56 29.13
N ARG A 350 36.61 11.57 29.71
CA ARG A 350 36.01 10.45 30.41
C ARG A 350 35.28 10.96 31.67
N THR A 351 33.99 10.67 31.82
CA THR A 351 33.40 10.45 33.14
C THR A 351 32.29 9.40 33.05
N ARG A 352 32.53 8.28 33.71
CA ARG A 352 31.54 7.23 33.98
C ARG A 352 30.50 7.78 34.96
N ARG A 353 29.23 7.77 34.57
CA ARG A 353 28.11 7.77 35.53
C ARG A 353 27.30 6.49 35.34
N ARG A 354 27.17 5.77 36.44
CA ARG A 354 26.30 4.61 36.58
C ARG A 354 24.87 5.11 36.58
N HIS A 355 24.02 4.54 35.74
CA HIS A 355 22.57 4.69 35.86
C HIS A 355 21.97 3.35 36.30
N THR A 356 21.25 3.38 37.39
CA THR A 356 20.35 2.34 37.88
C THR A 356 19.16 2.18 36.91
N PRO A 357 18.69 0.94 36.66
CA PRO A 357 17.54 0.72 35.78
C PRO A 357 16.24 1.03 36.53
N THR A 358 15.47 1.95 35.99
CA THR A 358 14.05 2.13 36.35
C THR A 358 13.19 1.27 35.43
N ALA A 359 12.17 0.65 35.99
CA ALA A 359 11.26 -0.29 35.38
C ALA A 359 10.49 0.29 34.19
N PRO A 360 10.08 -0.51 33.19
CA PRO A 360 9.34 -0.04 32.04
C PRO A 360 7.87 0.25 32.41
N CYS A 361 7.41 1.45 32.01
CA CYS A 361 5.99 1.79 32.06
C CYS A 361 5.23 1.06 30.94
N THR A 362 4.15 0.42 31.27
CA THR A 362 3.21 -0.19 30.33
C THR A 362 2.32 0.89 29.68
N PRO A 363 1.90 0.74 28.40
CA PRO A 363 1.21 1.78 27.64
C PRO A 363 -0.26 2.03 27.98
N TRP A 364 -0.79 1.42 29.03
CA TRP A 364 -2.21 1.53 29.39
C TRP A 364 -2.37 1.96 30.85
N SER A 365 -2.15 3.25 31.09
CA SER A 365 -2.60 3.89 32.34
C SER A 365 -3.10 5.31 32.02
N PRO A 366 -4.31 5.70 32.43
CA PRO A 366 -4.93 6.95 32.03
C PRO A 366 -4.46 8.20 32.80
N ALA A 367 -3.24 8.23 33.26
CA ALA A 367 -2.71 9.36 34.02
C ALA A 367 -1.24 9.66 33.67
N CYS A 368 -1.02 10.19 32.45
CA CYS A 368 0.24 10.84 32.15
C CYS A 368 -0.06 12.17 31.43
N PRO A 369 0.28 13.34 32.00
CA PRO A 369 0.00 14.62 31.37
C PRO A 369 0.91 14.84 30.15
N SER A 370 0.30 15.19 29.02
CA SER A 370 0.97 15.55 27.80
C SER A 370 1.70 16.89 27.97
N THR A 371 3.02 16.86 28.06
CA THR A 371 3.82 18.08 27.86
C THR A 371 3.88 18.41 26.37
N ARG A 372 3.17 19.45 25.98
CA ARG A 372 3.33 20.11 24.69
C ARG A 372 4.72 20.76 24.63
N SER A 373 5.61 20.24 23.81
CA SER A 373 6.72 21.01 23.27
C SER A 373 6.47 21.22 21.78
N GLY A 374 6.07 22.45 21.44
CA GLY A 374 5.94 22.89 20.07
C GLY A 374 7.32 23.06 19.45
N SER A 375 7.61 22.28 18.43
CA SER A 375 8.63 22.63 17.43
C SER A 375 7.93 22.68 16.08
N SER A 376 7.63 23.91 15.63
CA SER A 376 7.17 24.18 14.27
C SER A 376 8.32 23.94 13.30
N ALA A 377 8.40 22.73 12.73
CA ALA A 377 9.19 22.51 11.53
C ALA A 377 8.41 23.08 10.34
N ARG A 378 8.72 24.32 9.94
CA ARG A 378 8.29 24.90 8.67
C ARG A 378 9.06 24.18 7.56
N THR A 379 8.50 23.14 6.98
CA THR A 379 8.89 22.66 5.65
C THR A 379 8.29 23.60 4.62
N SER A 380 9.09 24.55 4.13
CA SER A 380 8.73 25.38 2.98
C SER A 380 8.83 24.50 1.71
N ALA A 381 7.71 23.92 1.30
CA ALA A 381 7.59 23.35 -0.03
C ALA A 381 7.44 24.51 -1.03
N ALA A 382 8.34 24.57 -2.00
CA ALA A 382 8.31 25.57 -3.05
C ALA A 382 7.05 25.43 -3.92
N ALA A 383 6.21 26.45 -3.94
CA ALA A 383 5.05 26.52 -4.81
C ALA A 383 5.51 26.58 -6.28
N SER A 384 5.13 25.61 -7.09
CA SER A 384 5.20 25.75 -8.54
C SER A 384 4.07 26.69 -9.01
N ALA A 385 4.31 27.47 -10.07
CA ALA A 385 3.28 28.28 -10.70
C ALA A 385 2.22 27.42 -11.45
N THR A 386 2.19 26.14 -11.18
CA THR A 386 1.21 25.19 -11.68
C THR A 386 0.17 25.00 -10.58
N ARG A 387 -1.04 25.48 -10.83
CA ARG A 387 -2.18 25.23 -9.96
C ARG A 387 -2.76 23.86 -10.33
N TRP A 388 -2.52 22.88 -9.49
CA TRP A 388 -3.19 21.59 -9.54
C TRP A 388 -4.28 21.60 -8.49
N ALA A 389 -5.48 22.01 -8.87
CA ALA A 389 -6.65 21.73 -8.06
C ALA A 389 -6.99 20.25 -8.28
N CYS A 390 -6.52 19.39 -7.39
CA CYS A 390 -7.02 18.03 -7.34
C CYS A 390 -8.48 18.11 -6.86
N THR A 391 -9.43 18.05 -7.78
CA THR A 391 -10.83 17.88 -7.40
C THR A 391 -10.91 16.54 -6.68
N ARG A 392 -11.16 16.62 -5.37
CA ARG A 392 -11.46 15.56 -4.41
C ARG A 392 -11.32 14.14 -4.98
N ALA A 393 -10.18 13.50 -4.71
CA ALA A 393 -10.05 12.08 -4.96
C ALA A 393 -10.90 11.35 -3.92
N THR A 394 -12.07 10.93 -4.33
CA THR A 394 -12.90 10.00 -3.57
C THR A 394 -12.46 8.59 -3.95
N CYS A 395 -11.86 7.89 -3.01
CA CYS A 395 -11.73 6.43 -3.07
C CYS A 395 -12.95 5.78 -2.43
#